data_76792e7ee646fc060859252a99009705
#
_entry.id   76792e7ee646fc060859252a99009705
#
_cell.length_a   1.000
_cell.length_b   1.000
_cell.length_c   1.000
_cell.angle_alpha   90.00
_cell.angle_beta   90.00
_cell.angle_gamma   90.00
#
_symmetry.space_group_name_H-M   'P 1'
#
loop_
_entity.id
_entity.type
_entity.pdbx_description
1 polymer ?
#
loop_
_entity_poly.entity_id
_entity_poly.type
_entity_poly.pdbx_seq_one_letter_code
_entity_poly.pdbx_strand_id
1 'polypeptide(L)'
;MTNCKRYKVAAIDLGTVSSRLVLAQVEAGAIVESSKHTEITDLGEGVDTTGRFCKAAVERVLAACHMFVDEARAFGAVCVCTTCTSAARDASNAALLLDGLRDLGLEPQVIPGEVEARLTFFGVAHDFAGERIIVADSGGGSTELATGVYAPERGVFALEGTRSLDIGCRRVTERFFSALPPADGELAAAAAWAGEQFVAYFEGLPSDFERAERLVAVGGTVTTLVALVHELEPYDSSFVHLRELSMEQVSAAIERMSALDVEGIAALPGVQPKRAGVILAGAVVIRELMRAGGYKTLTVSENSLLAGMAATINEVLDGATPTIAWTPSLSTL
;
A
#
# COMPACT_ATOMS: atom_id res chain seq x y z
N MET A 1 7.37 -29.93 21.71
CA MET A 1 7.13 -28.48 21.71
C MET A 1 8.27 -27.86 20.92
N THR A 2 8.04 -27.53 19.68
CA THR A 2 9.01 -26.80 18.85
C THR A 2 9.20 -25.42 19.50
N ASN A 3 10.42 -25.15 19.91
CA ASN A 3 10.81 -23.87 20.51
C ASN A 3 10.73 -22.82 19.37
N CYS A 4 9.55 -22.21 19.16
CA CYS A 4 9.40 -21.16 18.18
C CYS A 4 10.31 -20.01 18.59
N LYS A 5 11.23 -19.65 17.70
CA LYS A 5 12.11 -18.51 17.93
C LYS A 5 11.35 -17.22 17.66
N ARG A 6 11.54 -16.25 18.54
CA ARG A 6 11.04 -14.90 18.36
C ARG A 6 12.16 -14.02 17.81
N TYR A 7 11.86 -13.30 16.72
CA TYR A 7 12.82 -12.39 16.10
C TYR A 7 12.28 -10.97 16.12
N LYS A 8 13.18 -10.01 16.28
CA LYS A 8 12.93 -8.61 16.00
C LYS A 8 13.40 -8.33 14.58
N VAL A 9 12.49 -7.89 13.73
CA VAL A 9 12.78 -7.62 12.32
C VAL A 9 12.31 -6.23 11.91
N ALA A 10 12.88 -5.69 10.86
CA ALA A 10 12.41 -4.46 10.25
C ALA A 10 12.08 -4.67 8.77
N ALA A 11 11.04 -4.02 8.28
CA ALA A 11 10.75 -3.96 6.86
C ALA A 11 10.53 -2.50 6.44
N ILE A 12 11.15 -2.11 5.35
CA ILE A 12 11.06 -0.78 4.74
C ILE A 12 10.41 -0.92 3.37
N ASP A 13 9.36 -0.15 3.13
CA ASP A 13 8.68 -0.07 1.85
C ASP A 13 8.77 1.35 1.30
N LEU A 14 9.32 1.49 0.09
CA LEU A 14 9.50 2.75 -0.60
C LEU A 14 8.52 2.86 -1.77
N GLY A 15 7.36 3.44 -1.45
CA GLY A 15 6.27 3.66 -2.40
C GLY A 15 6.37 4.99 -3.14
N THR A 16 5.40 5.22 -4.03
CA THR A 16 5.32 6.42 -4.86
C THR A 16 5.07 7.70 -4.04
N VAL A 17 4.23 7.63 -3.00
CA VAL A 17 3.88 8.79 -2.14
C VAL A 17 4.57 8.72 -0.79
N SER A 18 4.69 7.53 -0.20
CA SER A 18 5.18 7.36 1.16
C SER A 18 6.31 6.36 1.26
N SER A 19 7.26 6.62 2.15
CA SER A 19 8.24 5.68 2.67
C SER A 19 7.77 5.19 4.03
N ARG A 20 7.78 3.89 4.26
CA ARG A 20 7.19 3.27 5.45
C ARG A 20 8.17 2.30 6.08
N LEU A 21 8.20 2.28 7.41
CA LEU A 21 8.92 1.32 8.24
C LEU A 21 7.93 0.54 9.10
N VAL A 22 8.12 -0.76 9.22
CA VAL A 22 7.59 -1.54 10.33
C VAL A 22 8.73 -2.14 11.14
N LEU A 23 8.65 -1.99 12.45
CA LEU A 23 9.44 -2.73 13.42
C LEU A 23 8.54 -3.78 14.02
N ALA A 24 8.88 -5.06 13.89
CA ALA A 24 8.01 -6.15 14.29
C ALA A 24 8.75 -7.20 15.13
N GLN A 25 8.08 -7.72 16.15
CA GLN A 25 8.41 -8.99 16.78
C GLN A 25 7.58 -10.07 16.09
N VAL A 26 8.27 -11.05 15.53
CA VAL A 26 7.63 -12.14 14.77
C VAL A 26 7.95 -13.49 15.43
N GLU A 27 6.94 -14.37 15.46
CA GLU A 27 7.04 -15.72 16.03
C GLU A 27 6.09 -16.65 15.29
N ALA A 28 6.57 -17.78 14.79
CA ALA A 28 5.77 -18.79 14.08
C ALA A 28 4.95 -18.23 12.90
N GLY A 29 5.52 -17.29 12.12
CA GLY A 29 4.85 -16.66 10.97
C GLY A 29 3.86 -15.55 11.34
N ALA A 30 3.63 -15.28 12.61
CA ALA A 30 2.72 -14.23 13.07
C ALA A 30 3.48 -13.02 13.63
N ILE A 31 2.90 -11.83 13.45
CA ILE A 31 3.36 -10.61 14.11
C ILE A 31 2.75 -10.59 15.53
N VAL A 32 3.63 -10.59 16.54
CA VAL A 32 3.23 -10.53 17.96
C VAL A 32 3.09 -9.09 18.44
N GLU A 33 3.98 -8.23 17.97
CA GLU A 33 4.01 -6.81 18.31
C GLU A 33 4.62 -6.05 17.13
N SER A 34 4.09 -4.89 16.83
CA SER A 34 4.68 -4.01 15.81
C SER A 34 4.45 -2.54 16.08
N SER A 35 5.36 -1.73 15.57
CA SER A 35 5.18 -0.28 15.42
C SER A 35 5.46 0.12 13.99
N LYS A 36 4.78 1.17 13.51
CA LYS A 36 4.91 1.68 12.15
C LYS A 36 5.35 3.13 12.17
N HIS A 37 6.22 3.49 11.25
CA HIS A 37 6.58 4.87 10.95
C HIS A 37 6.34 5.14 9.47
N THR A 38 5.69 6.26 9.15
CA THR A 38 5.38 6.66 7.77
C THR A 38 5.83 8.08 7.52
N GLU A 39 6.65 8.27 6.49
CA GLU A 39 7.04 9.57 5.95
C GLU A 39 6.45 9.77 4.56
N ILE A 40 5.86 10.94 4.31
CA ILE A 40 5.41 11.32 2.97
C ILE A 40 6.63 11.92 2.26
N THR A 41 7.19 11.14 1.34
CA THR A 41 8.44 11.46 0.64
C THR A 41 8.23 11.85 -0.82
N ASP A 42 7.04 11.55 -1.36
CA ASP A 42 6.64 11.87 -2.74
C ASP A 42 7.70 11.47 -3.78
N LEU A 43 8.21 10.23 -3.66
CA LEU A 43 9.23 9.69 -4.56
C LEU A 43 8.80 9.75 -6.03
N GLY A 44 7.51 9.51 -6.28
CA GLY A 44 6.93 9.47 -7.62
C GLY A 44 6.55 10.83 -8.20
N GLU A 45 6.90 11.95 -7.55
CA GLU A 45 6.61 13.30 -8.06
C GLU A 45 7.19 13.49 -9.47
N GLY A 46 6.32 13.74 -10.45
CA GLY A 46 6.66 13.95 -11.87
C GLY A 46 7.13 12.71 -12.63
N VAL A 47 7.13 11.52 -12.01
CA VAL A 47 7.59 10.28 -12.68
C VAL A 47 6.66 9.88 -13.82
N ASP A 48 5.35 10.02 -13.67
CA ASP A 48 4.39 9.67 -14.73
C ASP A 48 4.63 10.45 -16.02
N THR A 49 5.08 11.72 -15.91
CA THR A 49 5.35 12.58 -17.06
C THR A 49 6.77 12.44 -17.61
N THR A 50 7.77 12.29 -16.71
CA THR A 50 9.18 12.38 -17.08
C THR A 50 9.87 11.02 -17.21
N GLY A 51 9.29 9.95 -16.62
CA GLY A 51 9.93 8.64 -16.47
C GLY A 51 11.19 8.69 -15.59
N ARG A 52 11.35 9.69 -14.71
CA ARG A 52 12.55 9.88 -13.90
C ARG A 52 12.24 10.45 -12.52
N PHE A 53 13.01 10.03 -11.52
CA PHE A 53 13.02 10.69 -10.21
C PHE A 53 13.63 12.08 -10.30
N CYS A 54 13.05 13.05 -9.63
CA CYS A 54 13.74 14.31 -9.35
C CYS A 54 14.69 14.13 -8.16
N LYS A 55 15.79 14.89 -8.15
CA LYS A 55 16.86 14.77 -7.14
C LYS A 55 16.31 15.01 -5.73
N ALA A 56 15.45 16.01 -5.55
CA ALA A 56 14.86 16.35 -4.26
C ALA A 56 14.01 15.20 -3.68
N ALA A 57 13.28 14.45 -4.52
CA ALA A 57 12.51 13.29 -4.07
C ALA A 57 13.42 12.16 -3.57
N VAL A 58 14.51 11.87 -4.29
CA VAL A 58 15.50 10.89 -3.85
C VAL A 58 16.12 11.30 -2.51
N GLU A 59 16.51 12.57 -2.36
CA GLU A 59 17.07 13.10 -1.10
C GLU A 59 16.09 12.96 0.07
N ARG A 60 14.79 13.22 -0.14
CA ARG A 60 13.75 13.02 0.90
C ARG A 60 13.66 11.55 1.33
N VAL A 61 13.68 10.62 0.37
CA VAL A 61 13.63 9.17 0.67
C VAL A 61 14.87 8.72 1.42
N LEU A 62 16.06 9.12 0.98
CA LEU A 62 17.31 8.76 1.66
C LEU A 62 17.37 9.31 3.08
N ALA A 63 16.88 10.53 3.30
CA ALA A 63 16.77 11.11 4.65
C ALA A 63 15.81 10.30 5.55
N ALA A 64 14.65 9.88 5.02
CA ALA A 64 13.72 9.02 5.74
C ALA A 64 14.36 7.64 6.05
N CYS A 65 15.04 7.04 5.07
CA CYS A 65 15.71 5.74 5.26
C CYS A 65 16.83 5.81 6.30
N HIS A 66 17.56 6.92 6.39
CA HIS A 66 18.55 7.11 7.43
C HIS A 66 17.91 7.02 8.83
N MET A 67 16.79 7.73 9.04
CA MET A 67 16.04 7.64 10.31
C MET A 67 15.53 6.22 10.57
N PHE A 68 14.99 5.54 9.54
CA PHE A 68 14.48 4.17 9.66
C PHE A 68 15.56 3.17 10.04
N VAL A 69 16.78 3.31 9.50
CA VAL A 69 17.94 2.49 9.87
C VAL A 69 18.30 2.69 11.34
N ASP A 70 18.32 3.93 11.82
CA ASP A 70 18.61 4.22 13.22
C ASP A 70 17.53 3.68 14.16
N GLU A 71 16.25 3.77 13.79
CA GLU A 71 15.14 3.16 14.54
C GLU A 71 15.24 1.63 14.56
N ALA A 72 15.56 1.00 13.44
CA ALA A 72 15.72 -0.46 13.35
C ALA A 72 16.89 -0.95 14.23
N ARG A 73 18.01 -0.23 14.25
CA ARG A 73 19.14 -0.49 15.15
C ARG A 73 18.74 -0.33 16.62
N ALA A 74 18.07 0.77 16.95
CA ALA A 74 17.63 1.03 18.33
C ALA A 74 16.61 -0.01 18.81
N PHE A 75 15.74 -0.50 17.92
CA PHE A 75 14.81 -1.59 18.19
C PHE A 75 15.53 -2.94 18.42
N GLY A 76 16.74 -3.09 17.87
CA GLY A 76 17.51 -4.33 17.89
C GLY A 76 17.03 -5.34 16.85
N ALA A 77 16.61 -4.85 15.67
CA ALA A 77 16.25 -5.70 14.56
C ALA A 77 17.45 -6.55 14.11
N VAL A 78 17.26 -7.87 13.95
CA VAL A 78 18.33 -8.78 13.50
C VAL A 78 18.59 -8.65 11.99
N CYS A 79 17.62 -8.14 11.26
CA CYS A 79 17.74 -7.85 9.84
C CYS A 79 16.69 -6.83 9.39
N VAL A 80 16.93 -6.25 8.21
CA VAL A 80 16.02 -5.33 7.50
C VAL A 80 15.79 -5.83 6.09
N CYS A 81 14.54 -5.88 5.67
CA CYS A 81 14.16 -6.05 4.26
C CYS A 81 13.72 -4.70 3.70
N THR A 82 14.24 -4.30 2.54
CA THR A 82 13.89 -3.03 1.88
C THR A 82 13.34 -3.29 0.49
N THR A 83 12.10 -2.86 0.24
CA THR A 83 11.45 -2.94 -1.07
C THR A 83 11.22 -1.55 -1.67
N CYS A 84 11.33 -1.48 -2.99
CA CYS A 84 10.94 -0.35 -3.80
C CYS A 84 9.86 -0.82 -4.78
N THR A 85 8.80 -0.03 -4.95
CA THR A 85 7.60 -0.46 -5.68
C THR A 85 7.36 0.35 -6.97
N SER A 86 6.14 0.72 -7.31
CA SER A 86 5.74 1.31 -8.60
C SER A 86 6.65 2.43 -9.10
N ALA A 87 6.93 3.47 -8.30
CA ALA A 87 7.77 4.59 -8.76
C ALA A 87 9.19 4.15 -9.16
N ALA A 88 9.75 3.13 -8.50
CA ALA A 88 11.07 2.62 -8.83
C ALA A 88 11.04 1.69 -10.05
N ARG A 89 9.91 1.05 -10.34
CA ARG A 89 9.70 0.31 -11.60
C ARG A 89 9.65 1.25 -12.81
N ASP A 90 9.03 2.43 -12.64
CA ASP A 90 8.77 3.38 -13.71
C ASP A 90 9.97 4.31 -14.01
N ALA A 91 10.84 4.56 -13.02
CA ALA A 91 11.91 5.53 -13.15
C ALA A 91 13.16 4.95 -13.84
N SER A 92 13.55 5.51 -15.00
CA SER A 92 14.75 5.12 -15.73
C SER A 92 16.06 5.42 -15.00
N ASN A 93 16.04 6.26 -13.97
CA ASN A 93 17.17 6.60 -13.12
C ASN A 93 17.07 6.02 -11.71
N ALA A 94 16.34 4.92 -11.52
CA ALA A 94 16.19 4.27 -10.22
C ALA A 94 17.51 3.94 -9.52
N ALA A 95 18.59 3.74 -10.30
CA ALA A 95 19.93 3.49 -9.76
C ALA A 95 20.38 4.56 -8.75
N LEU A 96 20.02 5.83 -8.94
CA LEU A 96 20.36 6.90 -8.00
C LEU A 96 19.82 6.64 -6.58
N LEU A 97 18.59 6.12 -6.49
CA LEU A 97 17.98 5.74 -5.22
C LEU A 97 18.63 4.48 -4.67
N LEU A 98 18.76 3.44 -5.50
CA LEU A 98 19.26 2.14 -5.06
C LEU A 98 20.70 2.22 -4.55
N ASP A 99 21.56 3.00 -5.21
CA ASP A 99 22.93 3.20 -4.77
C ASP A 99 22.99 3.97 -3.45
N GLY A 100 22.18 5.04 -3.29
CA GLY A 100 22.11 5.77 -2.03
C GLY A 100 21.57 4.91 -0.87
N LEU A 101 20.67 3.96 -1.14
CA LEU A 101 20.20 3.01 -0.12
C LEU A 101 21.30 2.00 0.27
N ARG A 102 22.11 1.53 -0.69
CA ARG A 102 23.27 0.68 -0.41
C ARG A 102 24.32 1.39 0.43
N ASP A 103 24.54 2.69 0.20
CA ASP A 103 25.44 3.52 1.01
C ASP A 103 24.96 3.61 2.47
N LEU A 104 23.65 3.42 2.74
CA LEU A 104 23.09 3.32 4.09
C LEU A 104 23.18 1.89 4.70
N GLY A 105 23.75 0.94 3.97
CA GLY A 105 23.86 -0.46 4.38
C GLY A 105 22.61 -1.30 4.12
N LEU A 106 21.70 -0.81 3.27
CA LEU A 106 20.49 -1.54 2.88
C LEU A 106 20.69 -2.33 1.57
N GLU A 107 19.98 -3.44 1.43
CA GLU A 107 19.93 -4.26 0.21
C GLU A 107 18.55 -4.09 -0.47
N PRO A 108 18.33 -2.98 -1.20
CA PRO A 108 17.02 -2.70 -1.76
C PRO A 108 16.67 -3.63 -2.92
N GLN A 109 15.42 -4.09 -2.96
CA GLN A 109 14.84 -4.84 -4.09
C GLN A 109 13.73 -4.04 -4.74
N VAL A 110 13.80 -3.83 -6.05
CA VAL A 110 12.64 -3.37 -6.83
C VAL A 110 11.78 -4.58 -7.12
N ILE A 111 10.62 -4.66 -6.47
CA ILE A 111 9.73 -5.82 -6.58
C ILE A 111 8.72 -5.66 -7.72
N PRO A 112 8.42 -6.75 -8.46
CA PRO A 112 7.30 -6.77 -9.40
C PRO A 112 5.96 -6.52 -8.70
N GLY A 113 5.00 -5.91 -9.39
CA GLY A 113 3.68 -5.65 -8.83
C GLY A 113 2.93 -6.92 -8.38
N GLU A 114 3.18 -8.05 -9.02
CA GLU A 114 2.60 -9.34 -8.58
C GLU A 114 3.18 -9.81 -7.23
N VAL A 115 4.46 -9.54 -6.96
CA VAL A 115 5.07 -9.84 -5.66
C VAL A 115 4.51 -8.91 -4.60
N GLU A 116 4.36 -7.63 -4.93
CA GLU A 116 3.72 -6.62 -4.08
C GLU A 116 2.30 -7.04 -3.69
N ALA A 117 1.48 -7.46 -4.68
CA ALA A 117 0.13 -7.97 -4.45
C ALA A 117 0.09 -9.21 -3.54
N ARG A 118 1.02 -10.17 -3.73
CA ARG A 118 1.12 -11.38 -2.90
C ARG A 118 1.52 -11.06 -1.46
N LEU A 119 2.50 -10.18 -1.27
CA LEU A 119 2.93 -9.73 0.05
C LEU A 119 1.78 -9.02 0.79
N THR A 120 1.09 -8.11 0.09
CA THR A 120 -0.05 -7.40 0.67
C THR A 120 -1.17 -8.36 1.05
N PHE A 121 -1.53 -9.28 0.15
CA PHE A 121 -2.52 -10.31 0.45
C PHE A 121 -2.12 -11.12 1.68
N PHE A 122 -0.86 -11.60 1.74
CA PHE A 122 -0.37 -12.40 2.85
C PHE A 122 -0.45 -11.63 4.18
N GLY A 123 -0.08 -10.35 4.19
CA GLY A 123 -0.17 -9.51 5.38
C GLY A 123 -1.61 -9.26 5.87
N VAL A 124 -2.56 -9.16 4.94
CA VAL A 124 -3.98 -8.91 5.23
C VAL A 124 -4.73 -10.17 5.61
N ALA A 125 -4.47 -11.28 4.93
CA ALA A 125 -5.27 -12.49 4.99
C ALA A 125 -5.23 -13.21 6.35
N HIS A 126 -4.29 -12.83 7.23
CA HIS A 126 -4.27 -13.31 8.62
C HIS A 126 -5.52 -12.89 9.41
N ASP A 127 -6.08 -11.71 9.11
CA ASP A 127 -7.30 -11.21 9.75
C ASP A 127 -8.58 -11.86 9.21
N PHE A 128 -8.47 -12.57 8.07
CA PHE A 128 -9.59 -13.19 7.33
C PHE A 128 -9.34 -14.68 7.11
N ALA A 129 -8.72 -15.35 8.07
CA ALA A 129 -8.35 -16.75 7.93
C ALA A 129 -9.55 -17.64 7.58
N GLY A 130 -9.43 -18.37 6.46
CA GLY A 130 -10.48 -19.25 5.93
C GLY A 130 -11.52 -18.55 5.05
N GLU A 131 -11.54 -17.22 4.98
CA GLU A 131 -12.40 -16.48 4.07
C GLU A 131 -11.76 -16.31 2.69
N ARG A 132 -12.59 -16.31 1.64
CA ARG A 132 -12.17 -15.87 0.30
C ARG A 132 -12.35 -14.36 0.19
N ILE A 133 -11.25 -13.64 0.04
CA ILE A 133 -11.24 -12.17 -0.04
C ILE A 133 -10.54 -11.71 -1.32
N ILE A 134 -10.91 -10.51 -1.78
CA ILE A 134 -10.08 -9.72 -2.70
C ILE A 134 -9.43 -8.60 -1.92
N VAL A 135 -8.11 -8.50 -2.01
CA VAL A 135 -7.33 -7.41 -1.41
C VAL A 135 -6.95 -6.42 -2.49
N ALA A 136 -7.13 -5.14 -2.20
CA ALA A 136 -6.72 -4.02 -3.05
C ALA A 136 -5.78 -3.09 -2.27
N ASP A 137 -4.52 -2.96 -2.71
CA ASP A 137 -3.58 -1.95 -2.24
C ASP A 137 -3.57 -0.77 -3.21
N SER A 138 -4.29 0.29 -2.89
CA SER A 138 -4.33 1.49 -3.72
C SER A 138 -3.26 2.47 -3.29
N GLY A 139 -2.13 2.41 -4.00
CA GLY A 139 -0.96 3.23 -3.78
C GLY A 139 -0.96 4.56 -4.53
N GLY A 140 0.22 5.17 -4.63
CA GLY A 140 0.41 6.43 -5.37
C GLY A 140 0.49 6.25 -6.87
N GLY A 141 1.18 5.21 -7.35
CA GLY A 141 1.43 4.95 -8.78
C GLY A 141 0.62 3.79 -9.34
N SER A 142 0.28 2.81 -8.51
CA SER A 142 -0.40 1.58 -8.92
C SER A 142 -1.48 1.17 -7.91
N THR A 143 -2.29 0.20 -8.30
CA THR A 143 -3.21 -0.54 -7.44
C THR A 143 -2.99 -2.03 -7.68
N GLU A 144 -2.57 -2.71 -6.64
CA GLU A 144 -2.38 -4.16 -6.62
C GLU A 144 -3.67 -4.85 -6.20
N LEU A 145 -4.06 -5.88 -6.96
CA LEU A 145 -5.24 -6.71 -6.69
C LEU A 145 -4.80 -8.17 -6.52
N ALA A 146 -5.33 -8.82 -5.51
CA ALA A 146 -5.13 -10.26 -5.30
C ALA A 146 -6.39 -10.88 -4.69
N THR A 147 -6.90 -11.96 -5.29
CA THR A 147 -8.02 -12.73 -4.75
C THR A 147 -7.52 -14.08 -4.27
N GLY A 148 -8.00 -14.53 -3.14
CA GLY A 148 -7.57 -15.83 -2.63
C GLY A 148 -8.13 -16.21 -1.26
N VAL A 149 -7.58 -17.29 -0.74
CA VAL A 149 -7.87 -17.84 0.59
C VAL A 149 -6.57 -18.13 1.32
N TYR A 150 -6.49 -17.73 2.57
CA TYR A 150 -5.46 -18.13 3.50
C TYR A 150 -6.08 -18.89 4.67
N ALA A 151 -5.72 -20.17 4.81
CA ALA A 151 -6.18 -21.01 5.91
C ALA A 151 -5.01 -21.80 6.50
N PRO A 152 -4.20 -21.18 7.38
CA PRO A 152 -2.96 -21.76 7.89
C PRO A 152 -3.17 -23.09 8.61
N GLU A 153 -4.29 -23.25 9.33
CA GLU A 153 -4.62 -24.51 10.01
C GLU A 153 -4.82 -25.69 9.04
N ARG A 154 -5.13 -25.40 7.79
CA ARG A 154 -5.29 -26.41 6.71
C ARG A 154 -4.08 -26.46 5.79
N GLY A 155 -3.04 -25.62 6.02
CA GLY A 155 -1.89 -25.48 5.13
C GLY A 155 -2.27 -24.89 3.75
N VAL A 156 -3.32 -24.07 3.67
CA VAL A 156 -3.81 -23.49 2.42
C VAL A 156 -3.36 -22.03 2.30
N PHE A 157 -2.66 -21.74 1.23
CA PHE A 157 -2.44 -20.40 0.69
C PHE A 157 -2.69 -20.46 -0.81
N ALA A 158 -3.86 -20.02 -1.23
CA ALA A 158 -4.27 -20.05 -2.64
C ALA A 158 -4.55 -18.63 -3.11
N LEU A 159 -3.81 -18.19 -4.11
CA LEU A 159 -3.98 -16.90 -4.76
C LEU A 159 -4.38 -17.08 -6.21
N GLU A 160 -5.38 -16.33 -6.62
CA GLU A 160 -5.90 -16.26 -7.97
C GLU A 160 -6.05 -14.77 -8.36
N GLY A 161 -5.94 -14.46 -9.64
CA GLY A 161 -6.21 -13.11 -10.16
C GLY A 161 -5.30 -12.02 -9.62
N THR A 162 -4.04 -12.34 -9.30
CA THR A 162 -3.04 -11.34 -8.92
C THR A 162 -2.74 -10.39 -10.08
N ARG A 163 -2.87 -9.08 -9.85
CA ARG A 163 -2.59 -8.06 -10.86
C ARG A 163 -2.09 -6.77 -10.21
N SER A 164 -1.16 -6.09 -10.85
CA SER A 164 -0.86 -4.69 -10.61
C SER A 164 -1.38 -3.87 -11.79
N LEU A 165 -2.14 -2.84 -11.50
CA LEU A 165 -2.67 -1.88 -12.48
C LEU A 165 -2.00 -0.52 -12.23
N ASP A 166 -1.57 0.14 -13.29
CA ASP A 166 -0.91 1.46 -13.21
C ASP A 166 -1.91 2.59 -12.90
N ILE A 167 -2.66 2.41 -11.82
CA ILE A 167 -3.70 3.31 -11.32
C ILE A 167 -3.40 3.62 -9.87
N GLY A 168 -2.99 4.85 -9.58
CA GLY A 168 -2.71 5.29 -8.21
C GLY A 168 -3.05 6.77 -8.03
N CYS A 169 -3.18 7.20 -6.77
CA CYS A 169 -3.67 8.55 -6.45
C CYS A 169 -2.78 9.65 -7.03
N ARG A 170 -1.45 9.51 -7.03
CA ARG A 170 -0.53 10.50 -7.63
C ARG A 170 -0.64 10.49 -9.15
N ARG A 171 -0.60 9.31 -9.76
CA ARG A 171 -0.72 9.17 -11.23
C ARG A 171 -2.00 9.78 -11.75
N VAL A 172 -3.14 9.53 -11.09
CA VAL A 172 -4.43 10.13 -11.46
C VAL A 172 -4.42 11.65 -11.25
N THR A 173 -3.88 12.13 -10.13
CA THR A 173 -3.75 13.57 -9.89
C THR A 173 -2.95 14.24 -11.00
N GLU A 174 -1.76 13.74 -11.31
CA GLU A 174 -0.86 14.37 -12.30
C GLU A 174 -1.40 14.30 -13.74
N ARG A 175 -2.22 13.28 -14.07
CA ARG A 175 -2.80 13.13 -15.41
C ARG A 175 -4.03 13.98 -15.64
N PHE A 176 -4.86 14.17 -14.62
CA PHE A 176 -6.21 14.68 -14.82
C PHE A 176 -6.48 16.01 -14.11
N PHE A 177 -5.79 16.33 -13.02
CA PHE A 177 -6.07 17.54 -12.26
C PHE A 177 -5.00 18.60 -12.52
N SER A 178 -5.42 19.71 -13.15
CA SER A 178 -4.53 20.86 -13.37
C SER A 178 -4.30 21.67 -12.08
N ALA A 179 -5.29 21.64 -11.17
CA ALA A 179 -5.26 22.26 -9.86
C ALA A 179 -6.33 21.60 -8.95
N LEU A 180 -6.40 22.03 -7.69
CA LEU A 180 -7.53 21.75 -6.80
C LEU A 180 -8.16 23.10 -6.37
N PRO A 181 -9.49 23.21 -6.39
CA PRO A 181 -10.46 22.21 -6.88
C PRO A 181 -10.28 21.89 -8.37
N PRO A 182 -10.63 20.65 -8.80
CA PRO A 182 -10.53 20.26 -10.21
C PRO A 182 -11.39 21.15 -11.11
N ALA A 183 -10.92 21.44 -12.31
CA ALA A 183 -11.71 22.12 -13.32
C ALA A 183 -12.88 21.25 -13.81
N ASP A 184 -13.85 21.90 -14.49
CA ASP A 184 -15.01 21.21 -15.05
C ASP A 184 -14.60 20.05 -15.97
N GLY A 185 -15.12 18.86 -15.69
CA GLY A 185 -14.87 17.64 -16.45
C GLY A 185 -13.63 16.84 -16.03
N GLU A 186 -12.64 17.41 -15.33
CA GLU A 186 -11.42 16.70 -14.93
C GLU A 186 -11.74 15.53 -13.98
N LEU A 187 -12.61 15.74 -13.00
CA LEU A 187 -13.04 14.70 -12.07
C LEU A 187 -13.76 13.55 -12.81
N ALA A 188 -14.60 13.87 -13.76
CA ALA A 188 -15.31 12.88 -14.57
C ALA A 188 -14.36 12.10 -15.48
N ALA A 189 -13.37 12.78 -16.09
CA ALA A 189 -12.35 12.14 -16.92
C ALA A 189 -11.49 11.18 -16.10
N ALA A 190 -11.06 11.57 -14.90
CA ALA A 190 -10.32 10.72 -13.98
C ALA A 190 -11.12 9.47 -13.59
N ALA A 191 -12.41 9.65 -13.26
CA ALA A 191 -13.31 8.55 -12.91
C ALA A 191 -13.53 7.58 -14.08
N ALA A 192 -13.78 8.11 -15.28
CA ALA A 192 -13.98 7.29 -16.47
C ALA A 192 -12.73 6.45 -16.77
N TRP A 193 -11.56 7.08 -16.80
CA TRP A 193 -10.30 6.39 -17.07
C TRP A 193 -10.00 5.29 -16.05
N ALA A 194 -10.14 5.56 -14.74
CA ALA A 194 -9.92 4.58 -13.71
C ALA A 194 -10.95 3.44 -13.78
N GLY A 195 -12.23 3.78 -14.02
CA GLY A 195 -13.31 2.82 -14.16
C GLY A 195 -13.08 1.84 -15.31
N GLU A 196 -12.67 2.33 -16.50
CA GLU A 196 -12.35 1.49 -17.66
C GLU A 196 -11.27 0.45 -17.34
N GLN A 197 -10.21 0.84 -16.63
CA GLN A 197 -9.13 -0.06 -16.26
C GLN A 197 -9.61 -1.18 -15.30
N PHE A 198 -10.42 -0.82 -14.29
CA PHE A 198 -10.96 -1.80 -13.35
C PHE A 198 -12.00 -2.72 -14.00
N VAL A 199 -12.86 -2.18 -14.87
CA VAL A 199 -13.80 -2.99 -15.65
C VAL A 199 -13.05 -4.00 -16.50
N ALA A 200 -12.00 -3.57 -17.23
CA ALA A 200 -11.18 -4.46 -18.03
C ALA A 200 -10.50 -5.57 -17.18
N TYR A 201 -10.09 -5.27 -15.95
CA TYR A 201 -9.58 -6.29 -15.04
C TYR A 201 -10.66 -7.32 -14.67
N PHE A 202 -11.84 -6.87 -14.21
CA PHE A 202 -12.90 -7.78 -13.77
C PHE A 202 -13.51 -8.59 -14.91
N GLU A 203 -13.64 -8.02 -16.11
CA GLU A 203 -14.10 -8.73 -17.30
C GLU A 203 -13.07 -9.70 -17.88
N GLY A 204 -11.78 -9.42 -17.64
CA GLY A 204 -10.67 -10.29 -18.08
C GLY A 204 -10.44 -11.50 -17.18
N LEU A 205 -11.14 -11.62 -16.06
CA LEU A 205 -11.05 -12.81 -15.20
C LEU A 205 -11.68 -14.02 -15.88
N PRO A 206 -11.16 -15.26 -15.65
CA PRO A 206 -11.74 -16.48 -16.18
C PRO A 206 -13.24 -16.62 -15.86
N SER A 207 -14.01 -17.22 -16.73
CA SER A 207 -15.47 -17.39 -16.55
C SER A 207 -15.85 -18.28 -15.36
N ASP A 208 -14.93 -19.13 -14.92
CA ASP A 208 -15.03 -20.00 -13.74
C ASP A 208 -14.37 -19.39 -12.50
N PHE A 209 -13.90 -18.13 -12.59
CA PHE A 209 -13.31 -17.42 -11.47
C PHE A 209 -14.35 -17.18 -10.38
N GLU A 210 -14.10 -17.73 -9.20
CA GLU A 210 -14.95 -17.53 -8.05
C GLU A 210 -14.69 -16.14 -7.44
N ARG A 211 -15.66 -15.25 -7.52
CA ARG A 211 -15.55 -13.89 -6.97
C ARG A 211 -15.57 -13.92 -5.44
N ALA A 212 -14.72 -13.09 -4.83
CA ALA A 212 -14.77 -12.86 -3.41
C ALA A 212 -15.97 -11.96 -3.07
N GLU A 213 -16.68 -12.26 -1.99
CA GLU A 213 -17.78 -11.41 -1.51
C GLU A 213 -17.26 -10.16 -0.78
N ARG A 214 -16.08 -10.26 -0.17
CA ARG A 214 -15.45 -9.18 0.61
C ARG A 214 -14.31 -8.54 -0.16
N LEU A 215 -14.41 -7.22 -0.35
CA LEU A 215 -13.30 -6.36 -0.77
C LEU A 215 -12.62 -5.81 0.49
N VAL A 216 -11.33 -6.11 0.63
CA VAL A 216 -10.48 -5.52 1.66
C VAL A 216 -9.54 -4.53 0.98
N ALA A 217 -9.54 -3.29 1.41
CA ALA A 217 -8.69 -2.26 0.85
C ALA A 217 -7.67 -1.78 1.89
N VAL A 218 -6.45 -1.51 1.40
CA VAL A 218 -5.33 -1.04 2.22
C VAL A 218 -4.67 0.18 1.60
N GLY A 219 -3.77 0.78 2.34
CA GLY A 219 -3.01 1.94 1.89
C GLY A 219 -3.55 3.26 2.44
N GLY A 220 -2.74 4.31 2.29
CA GLY A 220 -3.01 5.60 2.92
C GLY A 220 -4.26 6.31 2.44
N THR A 221 -4.79 5.97 1.26
CA THR A 221 -6.04 6.54 0.76
C THR A 221 -7.22 6.07 1.62
N VAL A 222 -7.41 4.76 1.76
CA VAL A 222 -8.59 4.23 2.45
C VAL A 222 -8.55 4.48 3.95
N THR A 223 -7.36 4.45 4.57
CA THR A 223 -7.22 4.79 5.98
C THR A 223 -7.53 6.26 6.25
N THR A 224 -7.14 7.17 5.33
CA THR A 224 -7.50 8.59 5.40
C THR A 224 -9.00 8.79 5.16
N LEU A 225 -9.64 8.03 4.25
CA LEU A 225 -11.09 8.11 4.04
C LEU A 225 -11.87 7.70 5.29
N VAL A 226 -11.45 6.65 6.01
CA VAL A 226 -12.07 6.31 7.31
C VAL A 226 -11.90 7.46 8.29
N ALA A 227 -10.67 8.00 8.41
CA ALA A 227 -10.40 9.10 9.33
C ALA A 227 -11.22 10.34 8.99
N LEU A 228 -11.37 10.70 7.71
CA LEU A 228 -12.18 11.82 7.24
C LEU A 228 -13.68 11.62 7.53
N VAL A 229 -14.22 10.43 7.22
CA VAL A 229 -15.65 10.10 7.42
C VAL A 229 -16.03 10.14 8.89
N HIS A 230 -15.13 9.73 9.76
CA HIS A 230 -15.34 9.67 11.21
C HIS A 230 -14.71 10.83 11.98
N GLU A 231 -14.11 11.80 11.26
CA GLU A 231 -13.47 12.99 11.84
C GLU A 231 -12.47 12.66 12.96
N LEU A 232 -11.61 11.65 12.67
CA LEU A 232 -10.65 11.14 13.66
C LEU A 232 -9.47 12.10 13.83
N GLU A 233 -9.44 12.79 14.96
CA GLU A 233 -8.34 13.67 15.37
C GLU A 233 -8.13 13.54 16.89
N PRO A 234 -7.03 12.91 17.33
CA PRO A 234 -5.93 12.33 16.54
C PRO A 234 -6.31 11.05 15.80
N TYR A 235 -5.48 10.67 14.81
CA TYR A 235 -5.65 9.42 14.07
C TYR A 235 -5.54 8.22 15.01
N ASP A 236 -6.48 7.29 14.89
CA ASP A 236 -6.54 6.05 15.67
C ASP A 236 -6.56 4.83 14.74
N SER A 237 -5.40 4.17 14.61
CA SER A 237 -5.25 2.99 13.77
C SER A 237 -6.10 1.80 14.24
N SER A 238 -6.39 1.70 15.55
CA SER A 238 -7.21 0.62 16.09
C SER A 238 -8.68 0.80 15.74
N PHE A 239 -9.13 2.05 15.62
CA PHE A 239 -10.46 2.38 15.13
C PHE A 239 -10.59 2.13 13.62
N VAL A 240 -9.54 2.44 12.85
CA VAL A 240 -9.51 2.33 11.39
C VAL A 240 -9.44 0.87 10.94
N HIS A 241 -8.67 0.05 11.64
CA HIS A 241 -8.49 -1.36 11.29
C HIS A 241 -9.80 -2.13 11.32
N LEU A 242 -10.10 -2.84 10.22
CA LEU A 242 -11.33 -3.59 9.98
C LEU A 242 -12.62 -2.75 9.95
N ARG A 243 -12.49 -1.42 9.82
CA ARG A 243 -13.65 -0.54 9.61
C ARG A 243 -14.19 -0.70 8.19
N GLU A 244 -15.50 -0.67 8.06
CA GLU A 244 -16.16 -0.67 6.75
C GLU A 244 -16.40 0.76 6.26
N LEU A 245 -16.27 0.95 4.95
CA LEU A 245 -16.68 2.14 4.21
C LEU A 245 -17.70 1.75 3.15
N SER A 246 -18.81 2.46 3.10
CA SER A 246 -19.78 2.29 2.03
C SER A 246 -19.44 3.13 0.80
N MET A 247 -19.98 2.74 -0.35
CA MET A 247 -19.88 3.50 -1.60
C MET A 247 -20.40 4.94 -1.44
N GLU A 248 -21.47 5.11 -0.66
CA GLU A 248 -22.07 6.40 -0.36
C GLU A 248 -21.13 7.28 0.45
N GLN A 249 -20.45 6.73 1.46
CA GLN A 249 -19.47 7.46 2.27
C GLN A 249 -18.27 7.89 1.44
N VAL A 250 -17.75 7.01 0.58
CA VAL A 250 -16.66 7.35 -0.34
C VAL A 250 -17.09 8.44 -1.31
N SER A 251 -18.31 8.35 -1.87
CA SER A 251 -18.85 9.35 -2.80
C SER A 251 -19.05 10.71 -2.13
N ALA A 252 -19.58 10.74 -0.91
CA ALA A 252 -19.72 11.98 -0.14
C ALA A 252 -18.37 12.63 0.21
N ALA A 253 -17.35 11.81 0.50
CA ALA A 253 -15.99 12.31 0.74
C ALA A 253 -15.41 12.96 -0.54
N ILE A 254 -15.62 12.35 -1.72
CA ILE A 254 -15.23 12.92 -3.01
C ILE A 254 -15.95 14.27 -3.24
N GLU A 255 -17.25 14.32 -3.06
CA GLU A 255 -18.04 15.56 -3.23
C GLU A 255 -17.51 16.66 -2.30
N ARG A 256 -17.27 16.36 -1.03
CA ARG A 256 -16.73 17.31 -0.05
C ARG A 256 -15.36 17.85 -0.46
N MET A 257 -14.44 16.97 -0.89
CA MET A 257 -13.09 17.37 -1.27
C MET A 257 -13.01 18.08 -2.62
N SER A 258 -13.88 17.71 -3.57
CA SER A 258 -13.86 18.30 -4.93
C SER A 258 -14.24 19.78 -4.99
N ALA A 259 -14.80 20.32 -3.91
CA ALA A 259 -15.12 21.74 -3.77
C ALA A 259 -14.01 22.57 -3.13
N LEU A 260 -12.90 21.95 -2.73
CA LEU A 260 -11.85 22.56 -1.93
C LEU A 260 -10.51 22.59 -2.68
N ASP A 261 -9.72 23.63 -2.40
CA ASP A 261 -8.30 23.66 -2.75
C ASP A 261 -7.45 22.77 -1.82
N VAL A 262 -6.15 22.71 -2.08
CA VAL A 262 -5.22 21.86 -1.28
C VAL A 262 -5.24 22.25 0.20
N GLU A 263 -5.30 23.55 0.51
CA GLU A 263 -5.31 24.05 1.89
C GLU A 263 -6.62 23.69 2.60
N GLY A 264 -7.75 23.81 1.89
CA GLY A 264 -9.06 23.41 2.38
C GLY A 264 -9.15 21.91 2.65
N ILE A 265 -8.60 21.07 1.76
CA ILE A 265 -8.52 19.62 1.97
C ILE A 265 -7.59 19.29 3.15
N ALA A 266 -6.44 19.96 3.27
CA ALA A 266 -5.50 19.76 4.36
C ALA A 266 -6.09 20.13 5.74
N ALA A 267 -7.07 21.02 5.76
CA ALA A 267 -7.77 21.45 6.98
C ALA A 267 -8.91 20.50 7.40
N LEU A 268 -9.26 19.50 6.58
CA LEU A 268 -10.29 18.52 6.93
C LEU A 268 -9.79 17.59 8.05
N PRO A 269 -10.61 17.33 9.10
CA PRO A 269 -10.27 16.37 10.15
C PRO A 269 -9.91 15.00 9.57
N GLY A 270 -8.86 14.38 10.09
CA GLY A 270 -8.39 13.07 9.65
C GLY A 270 -7.53 13.08 8.39
N VAL A 271 -7.38 14.20 7.70
CA VAL A 271 -6.51 14.32 6.51
C VAL A 271 -5.11 14.75 6.94
N GLN A 272 -4.09 13.94 6.61
CA GLN A 272 -2.72 14.36 6.75
C GLN A 272 -2.40 15.48 5.73
N PRO A 273 -1.93 16.67 6.14
CA PRO A 273 -1.71 17.80 5.23
C PRO A 273 -0.85 17.47 3.99
N LYS A 274 0.19 16.66 4.16
CA LYS A 274 1.05 16.21 3.06
C LYS A 274 0.34 15.30 2.02
N ARG A 275 -0.85 14.77 2.33
CA ARG A 275 -1.67 13.94 1.40
C ARG A 275 -2.75 14.74 0.69
N ALA A 276 -2.99 15.98 1.10
CA ALA A 276 -4.11 16.80 0.57
C ALA A 276 -4.11 16.90 -0.95
N GLY A 277 -2.93 16.99 -1.57
CA GLY A 277 -2.79 17.11 -3.02
C GLY A 277 -3.16 15.85 -3.82
N VAL A 278 -3.29 14.69 -3.19
CA VAL A 278 -3.54 13.41 -3.90
C VAL A 278 -4.74 12.62 -3.40
N ILE A 279 -5.30 12.99 -2.24
CA ILE A 279 -6.36 12.19 -1.59
C ILE A 279 -7.67 12.16 -2.39
N LEU A 280 -8.04 13.26 -3.06
CA LEU A 280 -9.23 13.32 -3.92
C LEU A 280 -9.14 12.29 -5.05
N ALA A 281 -8.03 12.27 -5.77
CA ALA A 281 -7.79 11.28 -6.82
C ALA A 281 -7.80 9.85 -6.28
N GLY A 282 -7.21 9.63 -5.12
CA GLY A 282 -7.25 8.34 -4.44
C GLY A 282 -8.67 7.89 -4.10
N ALA A 283 -9.52 8.77 -3.61
CA ALA A 283 -10.92 8.49 -3.34
C ALA A 283 -11.69 8.11 -4.62
N VAL A 284 -11.41 8.80 -5.72
CA VAL A 284 -11.98 8.46 -7.05
C VAL A 284 -11.56 7.04 -7.47
N VAL A 285 -10.27 6.70 -7.35
CA VAL A 285 -9.77 5.36 -7.66
C VAL A 285 -10.51 4.28 -6.85
N ILE A 286 -10.66 4.49 -5.54
CA ILE A 286 -11.38 3.54 -4.66
C ILE A 286 -12.84 3.40 -5.06
N ARG A 287 -13.53 4.50 -5.34
CA ARG A 287 -14.94 4.47 -5.78
C ARG A 287 -15.10 3.67 -7.08
N GLU A 288 -14.24 3.92 -8.07
CA GLU A 288 -14.33 3.24 -9.36
C GLU A 288 -13.96 1.75 -9.25
N LEU A 289 -13.01 1.38 -8.39
CA LEU A 289 -12.73 -0.01 -8.05
C LEU A 289 -13.98 -0.70 -7.45
N MET A 290 -14.61 -0.08 -6.46
CA MET A 290 -15.84 -0.62 -5.84
C MET A 290 -16.95 -0.78 -6.88
N ARG A 291 -17.13 0.22 -7.75
CA ARG A 291 -18.17 0.21 -8.81
C ARG A 291 -17.92 -0.92 -9.80
N ALA A 292 -16.73 -1.01 -10.37
CA ALA A 292 -16.36 -2.04 -11.34
C ALA A 292 -16.44 -3.44 -10.74
N GLY A 293 -16.03 -3.61 -9.49
CA GLY A 293 -16.13 -4.85 -8.74
C GLY A 293 -17.54 -5.16 -8.23
N GLY A 294 -18.50 -4.23 -8.29
CA GLY A 294 -19.86 -4.43 -7.77
C GLY A 294 -19.96 -4.47 -6.24
N TYR A 295 -18.95 -3.91 -5.54
CA TYR A 295 -18.92 -3.87 -4.07
C TYR A 295 -19.63 -2.63 -3.54
N LYS A 296 -20.62 -2.82 -2.66
CA LYS A 296 -21.31 -1.71 -1.98
C LYS A 296 -20.55 -1.20 -0.77
N THR A 297 -19.75 -2.08 -0.16
CA THR A 297 -18.89 -1.78 0.99
C THR A 297 -17.50 -2.36 0.75
N LEU A 298 -16.51 -1.79 1.39
CA LEU A 298 -15.17 -2.36 1.54
C LEU A 298 -14.76 -2.37 3.01
N THR A 299 -13.89 -3.30 3.38
CA THR A 299 -13.27 -3.35 4.71
C THR A 299 -11.87 -2.75 4.62
N VAL A 300 -11.51 -1.83 5.52
CA VAL A 300 -10.18 -1.21 5.54
C VAL A 300 -9.27 -1.98 6.49
N SER A 301 -8.08 -2.38 6.02
CA SER A 301 -7.08 -3.00 6.89
C SER A 301 -5.87 -2.09 7.08
N GLU A 302 -5.38 -2.04 8.32
CA GLU A 302 -4.08 -1.46 8.68
C GLU A 302 -2.92 -2.42 8.36
N ASN A 303 -3.20 -3.72 8.24
CA ASN A 303 -2.24 -4.70 7.76
C ASN A 303 -2.12 -4.60 6.23
N SER A 304 -0.89 -4.69 5.73
CA SER A 304 -0.59 -4.44 4.32
C SER A 304 0.73 -5.11 3.92
N LEU A 305 1.35 -4.64 2.84
CA LEU A 305 2.67 -5.07 2.36
C LEU A 305 3.70 -5.29 3.48
N LEU A 306 3.84 -4.34 4.39
CA LEU A 306 4.82 -4.43 5.49
C LEU A 306 4.57 -5.63 6.42
N ALA A 307 3.30 -5.95 6.69
CA ALA A 307 2.96 -7.12 7.49
C ALA A 307 3.32 -8.42 6.76
N GLY A 308 3.04 -8.49 5.47
CA GLY A 308 3.46 -9.62 4.63
C GLY A 308 4.98 -9.76 4.54
N MET A 309 5.71 -8.66 4.43
CA MET A 309 7.18 -8.67 4.48
C MET A 309 7.69 -9.21 5.82
N ALA A 310 7.16 -8.73 6.95
CA ALA A 310 7.59 -9.18 8.27
C ALA A 310 7.31 -10.69 8.48
N ALA A 311 6.16 -11.19 8.05
CA ALA A 311 5.83 -12.61 8.09
C ALA A 311 6.78 -13.44 7.19
N THR A 312 7.06 -12.97 5.97
CA THR A 312 7.99 -13.63 5.04
C THR A 312 9.43 -13.64 5.58
N ILE A 313 9.88 -12.56 6.23
CA ILE A 313 11.19 -12.52 6.90
C ILE A 313 11.26 -13.63 7.98
N ASN A 314 10.20 -13.80 8.77
CA ASN A 314 10.16 -14.87 9.78
C ASN A 314 10.30 -16.26 9.17
N GLU A 315 9.57 -16.55 8.07
CA GLU A 315 9.70 -17.81 7.36
C GLU A 315 11.15 -18.08 6.92
N VAL A 316 11.83 -17.07 6.36
CA VAL A 316 13.24 -17.18 5.94
C VAL A 316 14.18 -17.43 7.14
N LEU A 317 13.99 -16.71 8.24
CA LEU A 317 14.82 -16.86 9.45
C LEU A 317 14.63 -18.23 10.14
N ASP A 318 13.45 -18.83 9.98
CA ASP A 318 13.16 -20.19 10.44
C ASP A 318 13.64 -21.27 9.45
N GLY A 319 14.21 -20.88 8.31
CA GLY A 319 14.69 -21.79 7.26
C GLY A 319 13.58 -22.41 6.43
N ALA A 320 12.37 -21.86 6.46
CA ALA A 320 11.24 -22.30 5.65
C ALA A 320 11.29 -21.67 4.24
N THR A 321 10.63 -22.35 3.29
CA THR A 321 10.38 -21.75 1.99
C THR A 321 9.26 -20.71 2.11
N PRO A 322 9.46 -19.46 1.62
CA PRO A 322 8.44 -18.44 1.71
C PRO A 322 7.11 -18.84 1.05
N THR A 323 6.01 -18.68 1.79
CA THR A 323 4.65 -18.97 1.34
C THR A 323 4.29 -18.25 0.04
N ILE A 324 4.76 -17.02 -0.12
CA ILE A 324 4.47 -16.19 -1.29
C ILE A 324 5.38 -16.46 -2.50
N ALA A 325 6.29 -17.46 -2.43
CA ALA A 325 7.27 -17.81 -3.47
C ALA A 325 8.18 -16.62 -3.89
N TRP A 326 8.52 -15.74 -2.94
CA TRP A 326 9.51 -14.69 -3.08
C TRP A 326 10.43 -14.65 -1.86
N THR A 327 11.72 -14.52 -2.10
CA THR A 327 12.74 -14.47 -1.03
C THR A 327 13.27 -13.05 -0.90
N PRO A 328 13.14 -12.42 0.29
CA PRO A 328 13.68 -11.11 0.55
C PRO A 328 15.21 -11.13 0.62
N SER A 329 15.86 -10.07 0.09
CA SER A 329 17.22 -9.72 0.46
C SER A 329 17.21 -9.07 1.83
N LEU A 330 18.04 -9.57 2.73
CA LEU A 330 18.08 -9.12 4.12
C LEU A 330 19.40 -8.41 4.41
N SER A 331 19.32 -7.16 4.85
CA SER A 331 20.45 -6.40 5.37
C SER A 331 20.67 -6.72 6.85
N THR A 332 21.90 -6.89 7.28
CA THR A 332 22.29 -6.90 8.70
C THR A 332 22.75 -5.49 9.07
N LEU A 333 22.21 -4.89 10.14
CA LEU A 333 22.50 -3.52 10.56
C LEU A 333 23.59 -3.42 11.63
#